data_44969f020c8b424a9085de80ef790cd7
#
_entry.id   44969f020c8b424a9085de80ef790cd7
#
_cell.length_a   1.000
_cell.length_b   1.000
_cell.length_c   1.000
_cell.angle_alpha   90.00
_cell.angle_beta   90.00
_cell.angle_gamma   90.00
#
_symmetry.space_group_name_H-M   'P 1'
#
loop_
_entity.id
_entity.type
_entity.pdbx_description
1 polymer ?
#
loop_
_entity_poly.entity_id
_entity_poly.type
_entity_poly.pdbx_seq_one_letter_code
_entity_poly.pdbx_strand_id
1 'polypeptide(L)'
;MYKRQEKELQHTEAYHEKTGGNLLKDIMNAELEAGERIVMRNHSWVAYVPAAARWPLEIHVAPVRDVLTLDELNDEERWDLASMYSHLLKRGNAFFDKGDGKGMDLPYIAAWHQAPIHDARRENYRLNLQFFSFRRAANKIKYLAGSESGMAAWISDTTPELIAKRFHELGSIDIAD
;
A
#
# COMPACT_ATOMS: atom_id res chain seq x y z
N MET A 1 20.29 -9.00 6.49
CA MET A 1 18.83 -8.78 6.52
C MET A 1 18.55 -7.36 7.01
N TYR A 2 17.65 -6.65 6.38
CA TYR A 2 17.30 -5.27 6.77
C TYR A 2 16.39 -5.29 8.01
N LYS A 3 16.59 -4.33 8.94
CA LYS A 3 15.83 -4.26 10.21
C LYS A 3 14.31 -4.30 10.04
N ARG A 4 13.77 -3.72 8.96
CA ARG A 4 12.35 -3.73 8.67
C ARG A 4 11.87 -5.12 8.26
N GLN A 5 12.56 -5.76 7.32
CA GLN A 5 12.25 -7.12 6.85
C GLN A 5 12.24 -8.12 8.01
N GLU A 6 13.21 -8.01 8.94
CA GLU A 6 13.24 -8.85 10.12
C GLU A 6 12.00 -8.67 11.02
N LYS A 7 11.58 -7.42 11.26
CA LYS A 7 10.35 -7.17 12.03
C LYS A 7 9.11 -7.72 11.35
N GLU A 8 9.00 -7.55 10.05
CA GLU A 8 7.86 -8.09 9.28
C GLU A 8 7.83 -9.61 9.35
N LEU A 9 8.98 -10.29 9.20
CA LEU A 9 9.07 -11.74 9.36
C LEU A 9 8.68 -12.21 10.77
N GLN A 10 9.13 -11.51 11.81
CA GLN A 10 8.74 -11.84 13.19
C GLN A 10 7.22 -11.74 13.40
N HIS A 11 6.59 -10.70 12.81
CA HIS A 11 5.14 -10.54 12.93
C HIS A 11 4.37 -11.58 12.11
N THR A 12 4.80 -11.88 10.88
CA THR A 12 4.15 -12.90 10.05
C THR A 12 4.31 -14.30 10.63
N GLU A 13 5.49 -14.63 11.18
CA GLU A 13 5.75 -15.90 11.88
C GLU A 13 4.86 -16.04 13.13
N ALA A 14 4.87 -15.04 14.02
CA ALA A 14 4.05 -15.06 15.23
C ALA A 14 2.55 -15.17 14.94
N TYR A 15 2.09 -14.53 13.84
CA TYR A 15 0.72 -14.65 13.39
C TYR A 15 0.43 -16.07 12.89
N HIS A 16 1.32 -16.63 12.08
CA HIS A 16 1.18 -17.98 11.57
C HIS A 16 1.15 -19.02 12.69
N GLU A 17 2.06 -18.95 13.65
CA GLU A 17 2.07 -19.82 14.83
C GLU A 17 0.75 -19.78 15.61
N LYS A 18 0.12 -18.62 15.70
CA LYS A 18 -1.11 -18.44 16.46
C LYS A 18 -2.37 -18.86 15.69
N THR A 19 -2.41 -18.67 14.37
CA THR A 19 -3.64 -18.78 13.57
C THR A 19 -3.58 -19.84 12.49
N GLY A 20 -2.38 -20.28 12.08
CA GLY A 20 -2.16 -21.09 10.90
C GLY A 20 -2.30 -20.32 9.57
N GLY A 21 -2.65 -19.01 9.63
CA GLY A 21 -2.88 -18.14 8.46
C GLY A 21 -1.64 -17.38 8.00
N ASN A 22 -1.80 -16.59 6.94
CA ASN A 22 -0.80 -15.64 6.45
C ASN A 22 -1.26 -14.22 6.74
N LEU A 23 -0.54 -13.49 7.60
CA LEU A 23 -0.91 -12.15 8.07
C LEU A 23 -1.21 -11.18 6.92
N LEU A 24 -0.33 -11.13 5.92
CA LEU A 24 -0.46 -10.17 4.81
C LEU A 24 -1.64 -10.51 3.89
N LYS A 25 -1.92 -11.80 3.70
CA LYS A 25 -3.09 -12.28 2.96
C LYS A 25 -4.39 -11.98 3.71
N ASP A 26 -4.41 -12.24 4.99
CA ASP A 26 -5.60 -12.05 5.82
C ASP A 26 -5.94 -10.57 5.97
N ILE A 27 -4.94 -9.68 6.06
CA ILE A 27 -5.13 -8.23 5.99
C ILE A 27 -5.77 -7.85 4.65
N MET A 28 -5.20 -8.30 3.52
CA MET A 28 -5.74 -7.98 2.20
C MET A 28 -7.18 -8.49 2.03
N ASN A 29 -7.47 -9.71 2.48
CA ASN A 29 -8.81 -10.29 2.41
C ASN A 29 -9.81 -9.51 3.27
N ALA A 30 -9.42 -9.09 4.46
CA ALA A 30 -10.27 -8.25 5.32
C ALA A 30 -10.57 -6.88 4.68
N GLU A 31 -9.59 -6.27 3.99
CA GLU A 31 -9.82 -5.04 3.24
C GLU A 31 -10.76 -5.25 2.04
N LEU A 32 -10.61 -6.38 1.32
CA LEU A 32 -11.50 -6.74 0.22
C LEU A 32 -12.94 -7.01 0.69
N GLU A 33 -13.11 -7.67 1.83
CA GLU A 33 -14.42 -7.95 2.43
C GLU A 33 -15.11 -6.67 2.91
N ALA A 34 -14.36 -5.79 3.58
CA ALA A 34 -14.88 -4.49 4.04
C ALA A 34 -15.20 -3.55 2.87
N GLY A 35 -14.39 -3.54 1.82
CA GLY A 35 -14.56 -2.75 0.61
C GLY A 35 -14.32 -1.25 0.75
N GLU A 36 -14.39 -0.68 1.95
CA GLU A 36 -14.38 0.76 2.19
C GLU A 36 -13.04 1.43 1.84
N ARG A 37 -11.93 0.70 1.99
CA ARG A 37 -10.58 1.22 1.78
C ARG A 37 -9.91 0.73 0.51
N ILE A 38 -10.61 -0.04 -0.33
CA ILE A 38 -10.12 -0.43 -1.66
C ILE A 38 -10.13 0.80 -2.56
N VAL A 39 -9.01 1.16 -3.14
CA VAL A 39 -8.89 2.34 -4.01
C VAL A 39 -8.83 2.00 -5.49
N MET A 40 -8.26 0.83 -5.83
CA MET A 40 -8.20 0.30 -7.19
C MET A 40 -8.03 -1.21 -7.16
N ARG A 41 -8.52 -1.89 -8.20
CA ARG A 41 -8.25 -3.30 -8.45
C ARG A 41 -8.33 -3.62 -9.94
N ASN A 42 -7.60 -4.62 -10.37
CA ASN A 42 -7.74 -5.29 -11.65
C ASN A 42 -7.73 -6.82 -11.43
N HIS A 43 -7.52 -7.60 -12.47
CA HIS A 43 -7.53 -9.06 -12.38
C HIS A 43 -6.47 -9.59 -11.40
N SER A 44 -5.26 -9.06 -11.46
CA SER A 44 -4.10 -9.60 -10.74
C SER A 44 -3.72 -8.84 -9.45
N TRP A 45 -4.21 -7.61 -9.26
CA TRP A 45 -3.75 -6.72 -8.18
C TRP A 45 -4.88 -6.00 -7.46
N VAL A 46 -4.65 -5.73 -6.18
CA VAL A 46 -5.50 -4.86 -5.37
C VAL A 46 -4.67 -3.77 -4.72
N ALA A 47 -5.18 -2.54 -4.72
CA ALA A 47 -4.64 -1.40 -4.03
C ALA A 47 -5.63 -0.90 -2.98
N TYR A 48 -5.17 -0.70 -1.74
CA TYR A 48 -6.00 -0.29 -0.62
C TYR A 48 -5.25 0.66 0.32
N VAL A 49 -6.00 1.48 1.04
CA VAL A 49 -5.46 2.29 2.14
C VAL A 49 -5.40 1.40 3.38
N PRO A 50 -4.23 1.18 4.00
CA PRO A 50 -4.16 0.35 5.19
C PRO A 50 -4.91 1.00 6.36
N ALA A 51 -5.61 0.21 7.19
CA ALA A 51 -6.35 0.69 8.35
C ALA A 51 -5.48 1.52 9.32
N ALA A 52 -4.18 1.21 9.40
CA ALA A 52 -3.20 1.92 10.19
C ALA A 52 -2.28 2.83 9.33
N ALA A 53 -2.86 3.54 8.35
CA ALA A 53 -2.11 4.47 7.52
C ALA A 53 -1.41 5.54 8.37
N ARG A 54 -0.12 5.74 8.10
CA ARG A 54 0.75 6.68 8.84
C ARG A 54 0.97 8.00 8.10
N TRP A 55 0.76 7.98 6.79
CA TRP A 55 1.02 9.11 5.92
C TRP A 55 -0.29 9.69 5.37
N PRO A 56 -0.31 10.99 5.02
CA PRO A 56 -1.50 11.63 4.46
C PRO A 56 -2.02 11.00 3.18
N LEU A 57 -1.15 10.31 2.47
CA LEU A 57 -1.44 9.41 1.37
C LEU A 57 -0.57 8.17 1.55
N GLU A 58 -1.16 7.05 1.88
CA GLU A 58 -0.48 5.74 1.98
C GLU A 58 -1.37 4.68 1.33
N ILE A 59 -0.81 3.97 0.36
CA ILE A 59 -1.49 2.92 -0.39
C ILE A 59 -0.61 1.67 -0.33
N HIS A 60 -1.21 0.54 -0.01
CA HIS A 60 -0.59 -0.76 -0.18
C HIS A 60 -1.12 -1.40 -1.46
N VAL A 61 -0.23 -2.00 -2.25
CA VAL A 61 -0.57 -2.74 -3.46
C VAL A 61 -0.07 -4.17 -3.30
N ALA A 62 -0.97 -5.13 -3.48
CA ALA A 62 -0.67 -6.54 -3.30
C ALA A 62 -1.22 -7.37 -4.47
N PRO A 63 -0.51 -8.43 -4.90
CA PRO A 63 -1.04 -9.37 -5.88
C PRO A 63 -2.17 -10.20 -5.27
N VAL A 64 -3.19 -10.53 -6.07
CA VAL A 64 -4.29 -11.40 -5.64
C VAL A 64 -3.78 -12.82 -5.40
N ARG A 65 -2.93 -13.33 -6.31
CA ARG A 65 -2.26 -14.62 -6.15
C ARG A 65 -1.18 -14.56 -5.07
N ASP A 66 -0.94 -15.68 -4.39
CA ASP A 66 0.15 -15.79 -3.43
C ASP A 66 1.50 -15.79 -4.15
N VAL A 67 2.25 -14.71 -3.98
CA VAL A 67 3.55 -14.44 -4.60
C VAL A 67 4.50 -13.94 -3.53
N LEU A 68 5.72 -14.45 -3.50
CA LEU A 68 6.74 -14.07 -2.53
C LEU A 68 7.69 -12.99 -3.04
N THR A 69 7.97 -13.00 -4.35
CA THR A 69 8.99 -12.14 -4.97
C THR A 69 8.55 -11.66 -6.36
N LEU A 70 9.16 -10.58 -6.86
CA LEU A 70 8.83 -10.00 -8.16
C LEU A 70 9.16 -10.92 -9.36
N ASP A 71 10.14 -11.80 -9.21
CA ASP A 71 10.53 -12.75 -10.27
C ASP A 71 9.52 -13.89 -10.46
N GLU A 72 8.68 -14.17 -9.45
CA GLU A 72 7.58 -15.15 -9.54
C GLU A 72 6.37 -14.64 -10.34
N LEU A 73 6.32 -13.35 -10.68
CA LEU A 73 5.23 -12.77 -11.47
C LEU A 73 5.28 -13.27 -12.90
N ASN A 74 4.13 -13.68 -13.43
CA ASN A 74 3.97 -13.95 -14.86
C ASN A 74 3.79 -12.64 -15.65
N ASP A 75 3.74 -12.73 -16.98
CA ASP A 75 3.69 -11.56 -17.87
C ASP A 75 2.37 -10.80 -17.73
N GLU A 76 1.24 -11.47 -17.54
CA GLU A 76 -0.07 -10.85 -17.30
C GLU A 76 -0.04 -10.03 -16.00
N GLU A 77 0.45 -10.61 -14.90
CA GLU A 77 0.58 -9.93 -13.62
C GLU A 77 1.52 -8.71 -13.70
N ARG A 78 2.55 -8.77 -14.53
CA ARG A 78 3.45 -7.62 -14.76
C ARG A 78 2.77 -6.49 -15.53
N TRP A 79 1.95 -6.82 -16.55
CA TRP A 79 1.17 -5.85 -17.30
C TRP A 79 0.10 -5.19 -16.43
N ASP A 80 -0.63 -5.98 -15.68
CA ASP A 80 -1.63 -5.50 -14.71
C ASP A 80 -1.01 -4.59 -13.65
N LEU A 81 0.20 -4.93 -13.17
CA LEU A 81 0.95 -4.07 -12.26
C LEU A 81 1.33 -2.74 -12.91
N ALA A 82 1.79 -2.77 -14.15
CA ALA A 82 2.17 -1.55 -14.87
C ALA A 82 0.94 -0.63 -15.06
N SER A 83 -0.22 -1.19 -15.41
CA SER A 83 -1.49 -0.48 -15.48
C SER A 83 -1.87 0.11 -14.12
N MET A 84 -1.91 -0.71 -13.07
CA MET A 84 -2.20 -0.31 -11.69
C MET A 84 -1.30 0.84 -11.24
N TYR A 85 0.00 0.73 -11.45
CA TYR A 85 0.99 1.72 -11.04
C TYR A 85 0.83 3.04 -11.80
N SER A 86 0.54 2.97 -13.12
CA SER A 86 0.24 4.17 -13.93
C SER A 86 -0.99 4.92 -13.40
N HIS A 87 -2.07 4.20 -13.10
CA HIS A 87 -3.28 4.78 -12.52
C HIS A 87 -3.03 5.37 -11.11
N LEU A 88 -2.22 4.68 -10.30
CA LEU A 88 -1.84 5.14 -8.96
C LEU A 88 -1.10 6.49 -9.04
N LEU A 89 -0.13 6.63 -9.93
CA LEU A 89 0.61 7.87 -10.13
C LEU A 89 -0.27 9.01 -10.65
N LYS A 90 -1.13 8.74 -11.64
CA LYS A 90 -2.06 9.75 -12.18
C LYS A 90 -3.00 10.27 -11.10
N ARG A 91 -3.61 9.38 -10.32
CA ARG A 91 -4.52 9.77 -9.22
C ARG A 91 -3.76 10.42 -8.06
N GLY A 92 -2.56 9.94 -7.75
CA GLY A 92 -1.69 10.55 -6.75
C GLY A 92 -1.36 12.01 -7.07
N ASN A 93 -1.04 12.32 -8.33
CA ASN A 93 -0.78 13.69 -8.79
C ASN A 93 -2.02 14.59 -8.67
N ALA A 94 -3.22 14.04 -8.85
CA ALA A 94 -4.48 14.77 -8.70
C ALA A 94 -5.01 14.81 -7.25
N PHE A 95 -4.47 14.02 -6.34
CA PHE A 95 -5.02 13.81 -5.01
C PHE A 95 -5.13 15.11 -4.19
N PHE A 96 -4.09 15.93 -4.22
CA PHE A 96 -4.01 17.20 -3.51
C PHE A 96 -4.37 18.42 -4.39
N ASP A 97 -4.85 18.19 -5.62
CA ASP A 97 -5.29 19.25 -6.50
C ASP A 97 -6.53 19.95 -5.94
N LYS A 98 -6.55 21.26 -6.02
CA LYS A 98 -7.67 22.11 -5.58
C LYS A 98 -8.71 22.38 -6.68
N GLY A 99 -8.64 21.66 -7.80
CA GLY A 99 -9.60 21.78 -8.89
C GLY A 99 -9.22 22.80 -9.97
N ASP A 100 -7.97 23.26 -9.99
CA ASP A 100 -7.45 24.10 -11.08
C ASP A 100 -6.98 23.27 -12.29
N GLY A 101 -7.13 21.94 -12.21
CA GLY A 101 -6.84 21.00 -13.30
C GLY A 101 -5.37 20.87 -13.69
N LYS A 102 -4.46 21.51 -12.96
CA LYS A 102 -3.04 21.52 -13.33
C LYS A 102 -2.27 20.33 -12.84
N GLY A 103 -2.90 19.45 -12.04
CA GLY A 103 -2.20 18.32 -11.44
C GLY A 103 -0.86 18.75 -10.82
N MET A 104 -0.37 18.03 -9.86
CA MET A 104 0.87 18.39 -9.19
C MET A 104 1.73 17.16 -9.05
N ASP A 105 2.99 17.21 -9.48
CA ASP A 105 3.92 16.10 -9.25
C ASP A 105 3.94 15.71 -7.79
N LEU A 106 3.51 14.49 -7.49
CA LEU A 106 3.45 13.96 -6.16
C LEU A 106 4.84 13.48 -5.74
N PRO A 107 5.48 14.07 -4.73
CA PRO A 107 6.66 13.45 -4.14
C PRO A 107 6.22 12.19 -3.38
N TYR A 108 6.78 11.04 -3.73
CA TYR A 108 6.41 9.77 -3.13
C TYR A 108 7.61 8.87 -2.86
N ILE A 109 7.39 7.89 -2.01
CA ILE A 109 8.27 6.75 -1.83
C ILE A 109 7.47 5.49 -2.16
N ALA A 110 8.06 4.63 -2.98
CA ALA A 110 7.53 3.32 -3.32
C ALA A 110 8.54 2.26 -2.85
N ALA A 111 8.15 1.46 -1.87
CA ALA A 111 9.00 0.43 -1.29
C ALA A 111 8.40 -0.95 -1.54
N TRP A 112 9.12 -1.76 -2.31
CA TRP A 112 8.80 -3.17 -2.48
C TRP A 112 9.28 -4.00 -1.29
N HIS A 113 8.38 -4.80 -0.78
CA HIS A 113 8.62 -5.77 0.29
C HIS A 113 8.50 -7.17 -0.29
N GLN A 114 9.62 -7.89 -0.31
CA GLN A 114 9.73 -9.23 -0.85
C GLN A 114 10.19 -10.19 0.24
N ALA A 115 9.83 -11.46 0.11
CA ALA A 115 10.35 -12.50 0.98
C ALA A 115 11.88 -12.61 0.86
N PRO A 116 12.59 -12.85 1.94
CA PRO A 116 14.03 -13.09 1.88
C PRO A 116 14.33 -14.43 1.19
N ILE A 117 15.46 -14.51 0.48
CA ILE A 117 15.81 -15.68 -0.33
C ILE A 117 16.18 -16.88 0.54
N HIS A 118 16.90 -16.67 1.65
CA HIS A 118 17.51 -17.73 2.47
C HIS A 118 16.97 -17.80 3.90
N ASP A 119 15.70 -17.45 4.12
CA ASP A 119 15.07 -17.55 5.43
C ASP A 119 13.91 -18.54 5.38
N ALA A 120 13.86 -19.47 6.32
CA ALA A 120 12.81 -20.50 6.38
C ALA A 120 11.40 -19.89 6.60
N ARG A 121 11.33 -18.69 7.23
CA ARG A 121 10.09 -17.97 7.49
C ARG A 121 9.49 -17.32 6.24
N ARG A 122 10.21 -17.38 5.10
CA ARG A 122 9.78 -16.76 3.84
C ARG A 122 8.39 -17.18 3.40
N GLU A 123 7.99 -18.41 3.69
CA GLU A 123 6.69 -18.96 3.30
C GLU A 123 5.50 -18.27 4.00
N ASN A 124 5.76 -17.58 5.12
CA ASN A 124 4.78 -16.78 5.84
C ASN A 124 4.73 -15.33 5.32
N TYR A 125 5.54 -15.00 4.31
CA TYR A 125 5.61 -13.68 3.73
C TYR A 125 4.77 -13.56 2.46
N ARG A 126 4.64 -12.32 1.97
CA ARG A 126 3.93 -12.04 0.73
C ARG A 126 4.48 -10.77 0.09
N LEU A 127 4.65 -10.81 -1.25
CA LEU A 127 5.01 -9.62 -2.02
C LEU A 127 3.98 -8.52 -1.78
N ASN A 128 4.47 -7.32 -1.48
CA ASN A 128 3.63 -6.13 -1.44
C ASN A 128 4.44 -4.88 -1.73
N LEU A 129 3.75 -3.84 -2.21
CA LEU A 129 4.29 -2.51 -2.39
C LEU A 129 3.65 -1.58 -1.36
N GLN A 130 4.47 -0.85 -0.62
CA GLN A 130 4.05 0.30 0.14
C GLN A 130 4.36 1.57 -0.65
N PHE A 131 3.31 2.27 -1.05
CA PHE A 131 3.40 3.56 -1.73
C PHE A 131 2.90 4.65 -0.77
N PHE A 132 3.68 5.70 -0.54
CA PHE A 132 3.22 6.79 0.33
C PHE A 132 3.84 8.13 -0.06
N SER A 133 3.12 9.21 0.28
CA SER A 133 3.59 10.57 0.14
C SER A 133 3.61 11.29 1.48
N PHE A 134 4.65 12.08 1.67
CA PHE A 134 4.74 13.01 2.79
C PHE A 134 4.07 14.36 2.51
N ARG A 135 3.46 14.55 1.34
CA ARG A 135 2.62 15.73 1.04
C ARG A 135 1.34 15.66 1.87
N ARG A 136 1.00 16.77 2.53
CA ARG A 136 -0.18 16.89 3.40
C ARG A 136 -1.29 17.74 2.75
N ALA A 137 -0.92 18.68 1.91
CA ALA A 137 -1.80 19.51 1.11
C ALA A 137 -1.01 20.04 -0.09
N ALA A 138 -1.68 20.74 -1.03
CA ALA A 138 -1.07 21.24 -2.26
C ALA A 138 0.32 21.87 -2.07
N ASN A 139 0.48 22.71 -1.03
CA ASN A 139 1.72 23.43 -0.75
C ASN A 139 2.30 23.13 0.65
N LYS A 140 1.96 21.95 1.23
CA LYS A 140 2.39 21.59 2.57
C LYS A 140 2.96 20.18 2.59
N ILE A 141 4.08 20.02 3.28
CA ILE A 141 4.72 18.75 3.58
C ILE A 141 4.38 18.37 5.03
N LYS A 142 4.18 17.09 5.30
CA LYS A 142 4.08 16.57 6.66
C LYS A 142 5.49 16.49 7.25
N TYR A 143 5.73 17.23 8.31
CA TYR A 143 6.89 17.03 9.19
C TYR A 143 6.48 16.07 10.32
N LEU A 144 7.39 15.18 10.69
CA LEU A 144 7.13 14.27 11.81
C LEU A 144 7.04 15.05 13.11
N ALA A 145 5.99 14.80 13.88
CA ALA A 145 5.87 15.31 15.24
C ALA A 145 6.87 14.63 16.18
N GLY A 146 7.11 15.20 17.34
CA GLY A 146 7.99 14.61 18.36
C GLY A 146 7.53 13.22 18.82
N SER A 147 6.22 12.98 18.92
CA SER A 147 5.64 11.68 19.20
C SER A 147 5.94 10.64 18.12
N GLU A 148 5.90 11.03 16.85
CA GLU A 148 6.21 10.14 15.72
C GLU A 148 7.70 9.82 15.65
N SER A 149 8.55 10.84 15.82
CA SER A 149 10.01 10.69 15.72
C SER A 149 10.63 9.97 16.93
N GLY A 150 10.15 10.27 18.13
CA GLY A 150 10.73 9.78 19.40
C GLY A 150 10.07 8.52 19.95
N MET A 151 8.79 8.30 19.66
CA MET A 151 7.99 7.26 20.29
C MET A 151 7.31 6.33 19.28
N ALA A 152 7.46 6.57 17.97
CA ALA A 152 6.76 5.87 16.91
C ALA A 152 5.21 5.91 17.06
N ALA A 153 4.68 6.92 17.78
CA ALA A 153 3.27 7.17 17.93
C ALA A 153 2.81 8.12 16.81
N TRP A 154 2.21 7.55 15.79
CA TRP A 154 1.83 8.26 14.56
C TRP A 154 0.57 9.09 14.75
N ILE A 155 0.55 10.26 14.12
CA ILE A 155 -0.59 11.19 14.11
C ILE A 155 -1.03 11.38 12.66
N SER A 156 -2.33 11.26 12.41
CA SER A 156 -2.94 11.60 11.14
C SER A 156 -4.05 12.62 11.34
N ASP A 157 -4.16 13.57 10.43
CA ASP A 157 -5.24 14.55 10.34
C ASP A 157 -6.32 14.13 9.31
N THR A 158 -6.22 12.91 8.83
CA THR A 158 -7.21 12.27 7.95
C THR A 158 -7.40 10.81 8.36
N THR A 159 -8.49 10.20 7.92
CA THR A 159 -8.73 8.77 8.14
C THR A 159 -8.45 7.99 6.85
N PRO A 160 -8.13 6.68 6.95
CA PRO A 160 -7.96 5.83 5.79
C PRO A 160 -9.16 5.84 4.83
N GLU A 161 -10.37 5.89 5.37
CA GLU A 161 -11.62 5.93 4.59
C GLU A 161 -11.76 7.24 3.81
N LEU A 162 -11.34 8.37 4.37
CA LEU A 162 -11.34 9.66 3.67
C LEU A 162 -10.30 9.69 2.54
N ILE A 163 -9.15 9.04 2.74
CA ILE A 163 -8.14 8.86 1.66
C ILE A 163 -8.74 8.01 0.53
N ALA A 164 -9.36 6.87 0.86
CA ALA A 164 -9.99 6.00 -0.14
C ALA A 164 -11.12 6.71 -0.87
N LYS A 165 -12.01 7.42 -0.15
CA LYS A 165 -13.07 8.23 -0.74
C LYS A 165 -12.52 9.23 -1.76
N ARG A 166 -11.42 9.92 -1.42
CA ARG A 166 -10.78 10.87 -2.36
C ARG A 166 -10.27 10.17 -3.61
N PHE A 167 -9.72 8.95 -3.50
CA PHE A 167 -9.32 8.16 -4.67
C PHE A 167 -10.50 7.77 -5.56
N HIS A 168 -11.67 7.45 -4.98
CA HIS A 168 -12.89 7.15 -5.73
C HIS A 168 -13.40 8.36 -6.53
N GLU A 169 -13.24 9.58 -6.01
CA GLU A 169 -13.58 10.81 -6.74
C GLU A 169 -12.67 11.04 -7.97
N LEU A 170 -11.48 10.43 -7.99
CA LEU A 170 -10.48 10.58 -9.04
C LEU A 170 -10.53 9.48 -10.11
N GLY A 171 -11.34 8.45 -9.93
CA GLY A 171 -11.52 7.40 -10.92
C GLY A 171 -12.17 6.13 -10.37
N SER A 172 -12.49 5.19 -11.26
CA SER A 172 -13.14 3.92 -10.94
C SER A 172 -12.26 3.03 -10.04
N ILE A 173 -12.88 2.24 -9.16
CA ILE A 173 -12.19 1.20 -8.39
C ILE A 173 -11.69 0.10 -9.34
N ASP A 174 -12.55 -0.38 -10.23
CA ASP A 174 -12.16 -1.34 -11.25
C ASP A 174 -11.47 -0.59 -12.38
N ILE A 175 -10.19 -0.88 -12.58
CA ILE A 175 -9.40 -0.33 -13.68
C ILE A 175 -9.31 -1.39 -14.76
N ALA A 176 -9.68 -0.98 -15.99
CA ALA A 176 -9.54 -1.85 -17.15
C ALA A 176 -8.06 -2.12 -17.45
N ASP A 177 -7.81 -3.30 -17.96
CA ASP A 177 -6.50 -3.76 -18.44
C ASP A 177 -6.05 -2.97 -19.68
#